data_8c20013d8e6b7617a68093819b7f43ac
#
_entry.id   8c20013d8e6b7617a68093819b7f43ac
#
_cell.length_a   1.000
_cell.length_b   1.000
_cell.length_c   1.000
_cell.angle_alpha   90.00
_cell.angle_beta   90.00
_cell.angle_gamma   90.00
#
_symmetry.space_group_name_H-M   'P 1'
#
loop_
_entity.id
_entity.type
_entity.pdbx_description
1 polymer ?
#
loop_
_entity_poly.entity_id
_entity_poly.type
_entity_poly.pdbx_seq_one_letter_code
_entity_poly.pdbx_strand_id
1 'polypeptide(L)'
;MQKNTLFLPLLILLMCACDKQPTILGETNVPELDGRMLYLKAYKEGDLVDIDSAQVVHGRFHFTYVADSVIMANLFIGDESLMPVVLDGSPLTISIGDRERKVIGSALNDTLFQFIRRKTAIDEQLAEIPHRESQMIMDGLNHDDIVAQLNLEIDSLSRLEDAMLMSFIKDNMDNVLAPGVFMIITSALPYPVLTPAIEELVTLGSESFRNNAYVQDYLRMARENMEKMEQ
;
A
#
# COMPACT_ATOMS: atom_id res chain seq x y z
N MET A 1 12.31 61.52 52.45
CA MET A 1 11.86 60.09 52.44
C MET A 1 11.48 59.74 50.99
N GLN A 2 12.40 59.11 50.26
CA GLN A 2 12.24 58.77 48.84
C GLN A 2 11.93 57.27 48.77
N LYS A 3 10.74 56.92 48.31
CA LYS A 3 10.33 55.51 48.08
C LYS A 3 10.81 55.10 46.68
N ASN A 4 11.84 54.27 46.65
CA ASN A 4 12.26 53.58 45.40
C ASN A 4 11.31 52.40 45.19
N THR A 5 10.49 52.51 44.17
CA THR A 5 9.68 51.38 43.65
C THR A 5 10.53 50.65 42.63
N LEU A 6 11.01 49.44 43.02
CA LEU A 6 11.75 48.53 42.16
C LEU A 6 10.78 47.83 41.20
N PHE A 7 10.79 48.28 39.96
CA PHE A 7 10.01 47.66 38.88
C PHE A 7 10.80 46.43 38.37
N LEU A 8 10.35 45.23 38.76
CA LEU A 8 10.88 43.95 38.29
C LEU A 8 10.23 43.61 36.94
N PRO A 9 10.94 43.58 35.80
CA PRO A 9 10.35 43.17 34.54
C PRO A 9 10.17 41.65 34.57
N LEU A 10 8.93 41.21 34.54
CA LEU A 10 8.53 39.82 34.35
C LEU A 10 8.85 39.42 32.93
N LEU A 11 10.01 38.77 32.74
CA LEU A 11 10.43 38.19 31.45
C LEU A 11 9.59 36.92 31.19
N ILE A 12 8.51 37.06 30.43
CA ILE A 12 7.71 35.93 29.92
C ILE A 12 8.55 35.25 28.83
N LEU A 13 9.20 34.12 29.17
CA LEU A 13 9.76 33.19 28.20
C LEU A 13 8.59 32.55 27.44
N LEU A 14 8.30 33.05 26.24
CA LEU A 14 7.50 32.32 25.23
C LEU A 14 8.31 31.11 24.77
N MET A 15 8.07 29.97 25.40
CA MET A 15 8.49 28.67 24.90
C MET A 15 7.66 28.44 23.63
N CYS A 16 8.19 28.85 22.46
CA CYS A 16 7.73 28.30 21.20
C CYS A 16 8.08 26.81 21.19
N ALA A 17 7.15 25.99 21.66
CA ALA A 17 7.14 24.58 21.32
C ALA A 17 6.96 24.51 19.79
N CYS A 18 8.05 24.34 19.06
CA CYS A 18 7.99 23.91 17.67
C CYS A 18 7.52 22.45 17.73
N ASP A 19 6.23 22.20 17.66
CA ASP A 19 5.70 20.91 17.28
C ASP A 19 6.23 20.64 15.85
N LYS A 20 7.25 19.81 15.78
CA LYS A 20 7.72 19.28 14.49
C LYS A 20 6.61 18.40 13.96
N GLN A 21 5.77 18.96 13.09
CA GLN A 21 4.81 18.15 12.36
C GLN A 21 5.57 17.07 11.58
N PRO A 22 5.05 15.84 11.56
CA PRO A 22 5.66 14.77 10.77
C PRO A 22 5.73 15.22 9.32
N THR A 23 6.93 15.14 8.73
CA THR A 23 7.19 15.60 7.37
C THR A 23 7.29 14.39 6.47
N ILE A 24 6.55 14.38 5.37
CA ILE A 24 6.63 13.36 4.34
C ILE A 24 7.42 13.95 3.18
N LEU A 25 8.69 13.57 3.09
CA LEU A 25 9.58 14.00 2.01
C LEU A 25 9.57 12.96 0.90
N GLY A 26 9.72 13.40 -0.34
CA GLY A 26 9.81 12.53 -1.48
C GLY A 26 10.93 12.91 -2.44
N GLU A 27 11.49 11.90 -3.07
CA GLU A 27 12.48 12.03 -4.14
C GLU A 27 12.20 11.05 -5.27
N THR A 28 12.54 11.45 -6.49
CA THR A 28 12.44 10.60 -7.67
C THR A 28 13.60 10.87 -8.63
N ASN A 29 14.07 9.80 -9.28
CA ASN A 29 15.01 9.88 -10.40
C ASN A 29 14.32 9.57 -11.74
N VAL A 30 12.99 9.46 -11.76
CA VAL A 30 12.16 9.25 -12.95
C VAL A 30 11.88 10.60 -13.61
N PRO A 31 12.50 10.94 -14.77
CA PRO A 31 12.39 12.28 -15.35
C PRO A 31 10.96 12.66 -15.74
N GLU A 32 10.12 11.67 -16.09
CA GLU A 32 8.73 11.85 -16.52
C GLU A 32 7.82 12.33 -15.39
N LEU A 33 8.27 12.22 -14.15
CA LEU A 33 7.55 12.71 -12.97
C LEU A 33 7.81 14.20 -12.70
N ASP A 34 8.88 14.78 -13.23
CA ASP A 34 9.19 16.20 -12.98
C ASP A 34 8.09 17.12 -13.53
N GLY A 35 7.65 18.07 -12.73
CA GLY A 35 6.51 18.94 -13.05
C GLY A 35 5.13 18.33 -12.84
N ARG A 36 5.01 17.02 -12.60
CA ARG A 36 3.73 16.34 -12.39
C ARG A 36 3.22 16.50 -10.97
N MET A 37 1.89 16.43 -10.83
CA MET A 37 1.22 16.39 -9.53
C MET A 37 1.10 14.96 -9.05
N LEU A 38 1.49 14.72 -7.81
CA LEU A 38 1.28 13.48 -7.08
C LEU A 38 0.16 13.69 -6.06
N TYR A 39 -0.66 12.67 -5.84
CA TYR A 39 -1.79 12.70 -4.93
C TYR A 39 -1.67 11.57 -3.92
N LEU A 40 -1.82 11.89 -2.63
CA LEU A 40 -2.06 10.88 -1.60
C LEU A 40 -3.56 10.65 -1.50
N LYS A 41 -4.01 9.41 -1.70
CA LYS A 41 -5.41 9.03 -1.59
C LYS A 41 -5.59 7.99 -0.50
N ALA A 42 -6.65 8.13 0.29
CA ALA A 42 -7.04 7.16 1.32
C ALA A 42 -8.49 6.74 1.11
N TYR A 43 -8.81 5.50 1.52
CA TYR A 43 -10.19 5.01 1.47
C TYR A 43 -11.01 5.64 2.61
N LYS A 44 -12.08 6.34 2.25
CA LYS A 44 -13.03 6.96 3.18
C LYS A 44 -14.44 6.89 2.60
N GLU A 45 -15.39 6.48 3.42
CA GLU A 45 -16.84 6.51 3.09
C GLU A 45 -17.21 5.83 1.76
N GLY A 46 -16.52 4.74 1.43
CA GLY A 46 -16.82 3.95 0.22
C GLY A 46 -15.99 4.32 -1.01
N ASP A 47 -15.11 5.31 -0.94
CA ASP A 47 -14.32 5.78 -2.09
C ASP A 47 -12.87 6.12 -1.73
N LEU A 48 -12.01 6.22 -2.76
CA LEU A 48 -10.67 6.76 -2.64
C LEU A 48 -10.71 8.28 -2.78
N VAL A 49 -10.40 8.98 -1.70
CA VAL A 49 -10.41 10.45 -1.66
C VAL A 49 -8.99 11.02 -1.56
N ASP A 50 -8.76 12.15 -2.22
CA ASP A 50 -7.52 12.90 -2.10
C ASP A 50 -7.39 13.48 -0.68
N ILE A 51 -6.29 13.12 0.02
CA ILE A 51 -6.00 13.64 1.36
C ILE A 51 -4.88 14.69 1.34
N ASP A 52 -4.00 14.65 0.34
CA ASP A 52 -2.96 15.67 0.08
C ASP A 52 -2.45 15.56 -1.35
N SER A 53 -1.77 16.61 -1.83
CA SER A 53 -1.14 16.64 -3.15
C SER A 53 0.17 17.42 -3.13
N ALA A 54 1.11 17.01 -4.00
CA ALA A 54 2.42 17.65 -4.12
C ALA A 54 2.89 17.67 -5.58
N GLN A 55 3.48 18.78 -6.01
CA GLN A 55 4.15 18.84 -7.30
C GLN A 55 5.59 18.34 -7.17
N VAL A 56 6.03 17.54 -8.14
CA VAL A 56 7.45 17.16 -8.26
C VAL A 56 8.21 18.32 -8.87
N VAL A 57 9.23 18.81 -8.18
CA VAL A 57 10.08 19.90 -8.63
C VAL A 57 11.55 19.49 -8.49
N HIS A 58 12.25 19.40 -9.60
CA HIS A 58 13.64 18.92 -9.66
C HIS A 58 13.84 17.58 -8.94
N GLY A 59 12.93 16.63 -9.20
CA GLY A 59 12.96 15.30 -8.61
C GLY A 59 12.61 15.24 -7.13
N ARG A 60 12.06 16.30 -6.53
CA ARG A 60 11.67 16.36 -5.12
C ARG A 60 10.21 16.78 -4.95
N PHE A 61 9.58 16.25 -3.89
CA PHE A 61 8.24 16.64 -3.50
C PHE A 61 8.06 16.50 -1.98
N HIS A 62 7.03 17.11 -1.42
CA HIS A 62 6.71 16.95 0.00
C HIS A 62 5.20 17.05 0.22
N PHE A 63 4.71 16.26 1.17
CA PHE A 63 3.34 16.32 1.64
C PHE A 63 3.30 16.90 3.04
N THR A 64 2.21 17.61 3.34
CA THR A 64 1.98 18.28 4.62
C THR A 64 0.91 17.60 5.46
N TYR A 65 0.33 16.51 4.94
CA TYR A 65 -0.75 15.78 5.62
C TYR A 65 -0.29 15.22 6.96
N VAL A 66 -1.10 15.47 7.98
CA VAL A 66 -0.95 14.90 9.31
C VAL A 66 -2.12 13.98 9.56
N ALA A 67 -1.82 12.70 9.77
CA ALA A 67 -2.85 11.70 10.06
C ALA A 67 -3.27 11.77 11.52
N ASP A 68 -4.57 11.82 11.79
CA ASP A 68 -5.14 11.74 13.16
C ASP A 68 -5.04 10.31 13.73
N SER A 69 -4.87 9.33 12.86
CA SER A 69 -4.72 7.91 13.20
C SER A 69 -3.83 7.23 12.17
N VAL A 70 -3.33 6.04 12.50
CA VAL A 70 -2.58 5.24 11.52
C VAL A 70 -3.50 4.82 10.39
N ILE A 71 -3.16 5.20 9.16
CA ILE A 71 -3.92 4.86 7.94
C ILE A 71 -3.00 4.34 6.85
N MET A 72 -3.56 3.52 5.96
CA MET A 72 -2.91 3.19 4.69
C MET A 72 -3.47 4.08 3.59
N ALA A 73 -2.59 4.79 2.93
CA ALA A 73 -2.86 5.62 1.76
C ALA A 73 -2.18 5.01 0.53
N ASN A 74 -2.54 5.48 -0.65
CA ASN A 74 -1.83 5.18 -1.89
C ASN A 74 -1.37 6.48 -2.55
N LEU A 75 -0.17 6.44 -3.12
CA LEU A 75 0.38 7.51 -3.93
C LEU A 75 -0.05 7.32 -5.37
N PHE A 76 -0.58 8.37 -5.98
CA PHE A 76 -1.10 8.38 -7.35
C PHE A 76 -0.43 9.44 -8.21
N ILE A 77 -0.40 9.17 -9.52
CA ILE A 77 -0.17 10.16 -10.57
C ILE A 77 -1.37 10.12 -11.53
N GLY A 78 -2.19 11.16 -11.53
CA GLY A 78 -3.50 11.10 -12.19
C GLY A 78 -4.35 9.97 -11.60
N ASP A 79 -4.76 9.02 -12.44
CA ASP A 79 -5.55 7.84 -12.02
C ASP A 79 -4.70 6.58 -11.78
N GLU A 80 -3.39 6.66 -12.02
CA GLU A 80 -2.48 5.53 -11.83
C GLU A 80 -1.97 5.48 -10.39
N SER A 81 -2.17 4.33 -9.72
CA SER A 81 -1.60 4.05 -8.41
C SER A 81 -0.11 3.70 -8.54
N LEU A 82 0.74 4.47 -7.88
CA LEU A 82 2.19 4.25 -7.90
C LEU A 82 2.63 3.28 -6.81
N MET A 83 2.19 3.51 -5.58
CA MET A 83 2.63 2.71 -4.42
C MET A 83 1.77 2.98 -3.18
N PRO A 84 1.59 1.98 -2.29
CA PRO A 84 0.98 2.21 -1.00
C PRO A 84 1.95 2.89 -0.02
N VAL A 85 1.40 3.63 0.95
CA VAL A 85 2.14 4.33 2.00
C VAL A 85 1.36 4.23 3.31
N VAL A 86 2.00 3.78 4.38
CA VAL A 86 1.41 3.85 5.73
C VAL A 86 1.77 5.18 6.36
N LEU A 87 0.76 5.94 6.75
CA LEU A 87 0.88 7.22 7.46
C LEU A 87 0.62 6.95 8.95
N ASP A 88 1.68 6.86 9.74
CA ASP A 88 1.63 6.53 11.18
C ASP A 88 2.08 7.69 12.08
N GLY A 89 2.20 8.89 11.52
CA GLY A 89 2.67 10.07 12.22
C GLY A 89 4.19 10.19 12.32
N SER A 90 4.95 9.21 11.81
CA SER A 90 6.42 9.30 11.74
C SER A 90 6.87 10.18 10.57
N PRO A 91 8.06 10.80 10.65
CA PRO A 91 8.69 11.40 9.48
C PRO A 91 9.02 10.33 8.43
N LEU A 92 8.54 10.52 7.20
CA LEU A 92 8.71 9.54 6.13
C LEU A 92 9.56 10.10 5.00
N THR A 93 10.31 9.21 4.34
CA THR A 93 10.96 9.48 3.05
C THR A 93 10.44 8.50 2.01
N ILE A 94 9.81 9.03 0.96
CA ILE A 94 9.31 8.28 -0.20
C ILE A 94 10.34 8.38 -1.31
N SER A 95 10.82 7.25 -1.83
CA SER A 95 11.70 7.21 -2.99
C SER A 95 11.00 6.50 -4.15
N ILE A 96 10.94 7.15 -5.32
CA ILE A 96 10.34 6.59 -6.54
C ILE A 96 11.43 6.48 -7.59
N GLY A 97 11.84 5.27 -7.88
CA GLY A 97 12.79 4.95 -8.95
C GLY A 97 12.13 4.12 -10.06
N ASP A 98 12.86 3.94 -11.17
CA ASP A 98 12.41 3.14 -12.33
C ASP A 98 12.15 1.68 -11.96
N ARG A 99 12.96 1.12 -11.07
CA ARG A 99 12.92 -0.31 -10.70
C ARG A 99 12.49 -0.55 -9.27
N GLU A 100 12.67 0.42 -8.40
CA GLU A 100 12.39 0.27 -6.97
C GLU A 100 11.64 1.48 -6.45
N ARG A 101 10.60 1.19 -5.67
CA ARG A 101 9.83 2.18 -4.91
C ARG A 101 9.88 1.77 -3.45
N LYS A 102 10.09 2.72 -2.55
CA LYS A 102 10.18 2.44 -1.12
C LYS A 102 9.73 3.62 -0.26
N VAL A 103 9.32 3.32 0.96
CA VAL A 103 9.10 4.30 2.02
C VAL A 103 10.00 3.93 3.20
N ILE A 104 10.66 4.90 3.77
CA ILE A 104 11.57 4.76 4.93
C ILE A 104 11.07 5.65 6.06
N GLY A 105 11.27 5.24 7.30
CA GLY A 105 10.98 6.02 8.51
C GLY A 105 9.87 5.42 9.38
N SER A 106 9.31 4.25 9.00
CA SER A 106 8.25 3.59 9.74
C SER A 106 8.39 2.07 9.67
N ALA A 107 8.26 1.39 10.81
CA ALA A 107 8.31 -0.07 10.87
C ALA A 107 7.17 -0.73 10.08
N LEU A 108 5.99 -0.10 10.02
CA LEU A 108 4.86 -0.59 9.21
C LEU A 108 5.18 -0.50 7.72
N ASN A 109 5.78 0.59 7.25
CA ASN A 109 6.24 0.70 5.87
C ASN A 109 7.34 -0.32 5.57
N ASP A 110 8.31 -0.53 6.46
CA ASP A 110 9.35 -1.54 6.27
C ASP A 110 8.75 -2.94 6.10
N THR A 111 7.77 -3.30 6.92
CA THR A 111 7.04 -4.57 6.85
C THR A 111 6.26 -4.69 5.53
N LEU A 112 5.54 -3.64 5.13
CA LEU A 112 4.78 -3.59 3.88
C LEU A 112 5.70 -3.77 2.66
N PHE A 113 6.81 -3.03 2.62
CA PHE A 113 7.72 -3.10 1.47
C PHE A 113 8.55 -4.39 1.42
N GLN A 114 8.79 -5.06 2.54
CA GLN A 114 9.32 -6.44 2.53
C GLN A 114 8.33 -7.41 1.88
N PHE A 115 7.05 -7.30 2.22
CA PHE A 115 5.99 -8.09 1.60
C PHE A 115 5.88 -7.80 0.10
N ILE A 116 5.80 -6.52 -0.30
CA ILE A 116 5.70 -6.10 -1.71
C ILE A 116 6.86 -6.66 -2.53
N ARG A 117 8.11 -6.56 -2.05
CA ARG A 117 9.28 -7.11 -2.74
C ARG A 117 9.17 -8.62 -2.98
N ARG A 118 8.67 -9.37 -1.98
CA ARG A 118 8.48 -10.82 -2.14
C ARG A 118 7.40 -11.14 -3.16
N LYS A 119 6.29 -10.39 -3.11
CA LYS A 119 5.21 -10.53 -4.09
C LYS A 119 5.72 -10.25 -5.52
N THR A 120 6.36 -9.10 -5.72
CA THR A 120 6.94 -8.72 -7.02
C THR A 120 7.88 -9.79 -7.57
N ALA A 121 8.72 -10.42 -6.72
CA ALA A 121 9.61 -11.48 -7.15
C ALA A 121 8.88 -12.75 -7.63
N ILE A 122 7.68 -13.02 -7.11
CA ILE A 122 6.82 -14.13 -7.59
C ILE A 122 6.14 -13.70 -8.89
N ASP A 123 5.59 -12.49 -8.95
CA ASP A 123 4.93 -11.93 -10.14
C ASP A 123 5.88 -11.92 -11.35
N GLU A 124 7.14 -11.53 -11.16
CA GLU A 124 8.19 -11.54 -12.19
C GLU A 124 8.46 -12.96 -12.71
N GLN A 125 8.50 -13.96 -11.83
CA GLN A 125 8.67 -15.36 -12.24
C GLN A 125 7.47 -15.87 -13.05
N LEU A 126 6.24 -15.51 -12.63
CA LEU A 126 5.03 -15.85 -13.39
C LEU A 126 4.99 -15.14 -14.75
N ALA A 127 5.39 -13.87 -14.80
CA ALA A 127 5.44 -13.08 -16.05
C ALA A 127 6.48 -13.60 -17.05
N GLU A 128 7.54 -14.29 -16.59
CA GLU A 128 8.57 -14.87 -17.45
C GLU A 128 8.14 -16.20 -18.12
N ILE A 129 7.09 -16.85 -17.63
CA ILE A 129 6.65 -18.16 -18.12
C ILE A 129 6.32 -18.16 -19.63
N PRO A 130 5.57 -17.18 -20.20
CA PRO A 130 5.28 -17.16 -21.63
C PRO A 130 6.55 -17.02 -22.51
N HIS A 131 7.55 -16.30 -22.00
CA HIS A 131 8.84 -16.18 -22.70
C HIS A 131 9.57 -17.53 -22.74
N ARG A 132 9.62 -18.24 -21.62
CA ARG A 132 10.25 -19.58 -21.55
C ARG A 132 9.49 -20.62 -22.37
N GLU A 133 8.16 -20.57 -22.39
CA GLU A 133 7.36 -21.41 -23.29
C GLU A 133 7.80 -21.24 -24.74
N SER A 134 7.90 -19.98 -25.18
CA SER A 134 8.35 -19.65 -26.56
C SER A 134 9.75 -20.17 -26.84
N GLN A 135 10.69 -20.08 -25.89
CA GLN A 135 12.03 -20.64 -26.04
C GLN A 135 12.02 -22.17 -26.17
N MET A 136 11.28 -22.86 -25.30
CA MET A 136 11.17 -24.32 -25.29
C MET A 136 10.57 -24.85 -26.59
N ILE A 137 9.61 -24.14 -27.18
CA ILE A 137 9.06 -24.45 -28.52
C ILE A 137 10.12 -24.29 -29.61
N MET A 138 10.91 -23.21 -29.57
CA MET A 138 11.98 -22.97 -30.52
C MET A 138 13.11 -24.03 -30.45
N ASP A 139 13.36 -24.54 -29.20
CA ASP A 139 14.31 -25.61 -28.96
C ASP A 139 13.81 -27.00 -29.42
N GLY A 140 12.57 -27.07 -29.90
CA GLY A 140 11.99 -28.29 -30.49
C GLY A 140 11.50 -29.31 -29.46
N LEU A 141 11.24 -28.86 -28.21
CA LEU A 141 10.65 -29.71 -27.16
C LEU A 141 9.20 -30.08 -27.49
N ASN A 142 8.73 -31.21 -26.99
CA ASN A 142 7.35 -31.65 -27.18
C ASN A 142 6.37 -30.70 -26.44
N HIS A 143 5.31 -30.31 -27.15
CA HIS A 143 4.35 -29.33 -26.60
C HIS A 143 3.68 -29.83 -25.32
N ASP A 144 3.30 -31.10 -25.24
CA ASP A 144 2.63 -31.66 -24.05
C ASP A 144 3.58 -31.65 -22.83
N ASP A 145 4.86 -31.91 -23.04
CA ASP A 145 5.88 -31.86 -21.99
C ASP A 145 6.12 -30.42 -21.53
N ILE A 146 6.14 -29.45 -22.44
CA ILE A 146 6.25 -28.00 -22.12
C ILE A 146 5.08 -27.59 -21.22
N VAL A 147 3.84 -27.85 -21.67
CA VAL A 147 2.62 -27.48 -20.92
C VAL A 147 2.58 -28.14 -19.54
N ALA A 148 2.92 -29.44 -19.46
CA ALA A 148 2.95 -30.15 -18.18
C ALA A 148 3.98 -29.53 -17.21
N GLN A 149 5.20 -29.23 -17.69
CA GLN A 149 6.25 -28.64 -16.86
C GLN A 149 5.87 -27.23 -16.39
N LEU A 150 5.41 -26.36 -17.30
CA LEU A 150 5.08 -24.97 -16.96
C LEU A 150 3.86 -24.88 -16.06
N ASN A 151 2.84 -25.73 -16.23
CA ASN A 151 1.69 -25.79 -15.33
C ASN A 151 2.08 -26.16 -13.90
N LEU A 152 3.00 -27.12 -13.71
CA LEU A 152 3.51 -27.48 -12.39
C LEU A 152 4.20 -26.30 -11.70
N GLU A 153 4.94 -25.49 -12.48
CA GLU A 153 5.61 -24.31 -11.96
C GLU A 153 4.61 -23.19 -11.61
N ILE A 154 3.65 -22.90 -12.50
CA ILE A 154 2.56 -21.95 -12.23
C ILE A 154 1.84 -22.33 -10.95
N ASP A 155 1.43 -23.59 -10.80
CA ASP A 155 0.76 -24.09 -9.62
C ASP A 155 1.59 -23.95 -8.32
N SER A 156 2.92 -24.13 -8.45
CA SER A 156 3.83 -23.96 -7.32
C SER A 156 3.97 -22.51 -6.89
N LEU A 157 4.16 -21.60 -7.87
CA LEU A 157 4.28 -20.16 -7.62
C LEU A 157 2.96 -19.57 -7.10
N SER A 158 1.82 -19.96 -7.66
CA SER A 158 0.50 -19.51 -7.19
C SER A 158 0.22 -19.95 -5.75
N ARG A 159 0.53 -21.21 -5.40
CA ARG A 159 0.42 -21.66 -3.99
C ARG A 159 1.36 -20.93 -3.04
N LEU A 160 2.58 -20.60 -3.50
CA LEU A 160 3.52 -19.81 -2.70
C LEU A 160 2.99 -18.40 -2.46
N GLU A 161 2.44 -17.77 -3.49
CA GLU A 161 1.83 -16.45 -3.40
C GLU A 161 0.64 -16.44 -2.44
N ASP A 162 -0.30 -17.38 -2.60
CA ASP A 162 -1.47 -17.52 -1.73
C ASP A 162 -1.07 -17.72 -0.27
N ALA A 163 -0.12 -18.61 0.00
CA ALA A 163 0.36 -18.86 1.36
C ALA A 163 1.03 -17.63 1.98
N MET A 164 1.80 -16.88 1.18
CA MET A 164 2.44 -15.64 1.62
C MET A 164 1.41 -14.55 1.92
N LEU A 165 0.41 -14.35 1.06
CA LEU A 165 -0.68 -13.40 1.24
C LEU A 165 -1.48 -13.71 2.50
N MET A 166 -1.90 -14.97 2.66
CA MET A 166 -2.67 -15.43 3.82
C MET A 166 -1.89 -15.25 5.12
N SER A 167 -0.61 -15.62 5.14
CA SER A 167 0.25 -15.44 6.32
C SER A 167 0.40 -13.96 6.66
N PHE A 168 0.72 -13.11 5.67
CA PHE A 168 0.90 -11.69 5.89
C PHE A 168 -0.35 -11.01 6.49
N ILE A 169 -1.51 -11.29 5.92
CA ILE A 169 -2.78 -10.72 6.42
C ILE A 169 -3.05 -11.24 7.85
N LYS A 170 -2.89 -12.55 8.11
CA LYS A 170 -3.08 -13.14 9.44
C LYS A 170 -2.15 -12.53 10.49
N ASP A 171 -0.88 -12.33 10.14
CA ASP A 171 0.13 -11.76 11.04
C ASP A 171 -0.09 -10.26 11.35
N ASN A 172 -0.92 -9.58 10.54
CA ASN A 172 -1.18 -8.14 10.63
C ASN A 172 -2.65 -7.79 10.89
N MET A 173 -3.48 -8.74 11.33
CA MET A 173 -4.93 -8.55 11.53
C MET A 173 -5.32 -7.38 12.44
N ASP A 174 -4.44 -7.00 13.37
CA ASP A 174 -4.69 -5.95 14.37
C ASP A 174 -4.12 -4.59 13.98
N ASN A 175 -3.60 -4.44 12.76
CA ASN A 175 -3.08 -3.18 12.26
C ASN A 175 -3.56 -2.89 10.82
N VAL A 176 -3.20 -1.71 10.27
CA VAL A 176 -3.67 -1.23 8.96
C VAL A 176 -3.13 -2.02 7.77
N LEU A 177 -2.12 -2.87 7.97
CA LEU A 177 -1.52 -3.63 6.88
C LEU A 177 -2.44 -4.73 6.37
N ALA A 178 -3.18 -5.43 7.26
CA ALA A 178 -4.10 -6.48 6.83
C ALA A 178 -5.22 -5.94 5.93
N PRO A 179 -6.02 -4.94 6.34
CA PRO A 179 -7.04 -4.39 5.44
C PRO A 179 -6.43 -3.68 4.23
N GLY A 180 -5.24 -3.08 4.36
CA GLY A 180 -4.56 -2.44 3.25
C GLY A 180 -4.10 -3.43 2.18
N VAL A 181 -3.46 -4.55 2.57
CA VAL A 181 -3.08 -5.61 1.62
C VAL A 181 -4.33 -6.32 1.08
N PHE A 182 -5.36 -6.54 1.90
CA PHE A 182 -6.65 -7.03 1.42
C PHE A 182 -7.22 -6.14 0.31
N MET A 183 -7.15 -4.81 0.46
CA MET A 183 -7.55 -3.87 -0.59
C MET A 183 -6.71 -4.03 -1.86
N ILE A 184 -5.38 -4.16 -1.75
CA ILE A 184 -4.49 -4.31 -2.91
C ILE A 184 -4.86 -5.57 -3.71
N ILE A 185 -5.02 -6.72 -3.06
CA ILE A 185 -5.31 -7.98 -3.75
C ILE A 185 -6.72 -8.03 -4.33
N THR A 186 -7.70 -7.47 -3.62
CA THR A 186 -9.10 -7.49 -4.07
C THR A 186 -9.40 -6.46 -5.15
N SER A 187 -8.66 -5.34 -5.20
CA SER A 187 -8.78 -4.35 -6.29
C SER A 187 -8.24 -4.86 -7.64
N ALA A 188 -7.43 -5.92 -7.64
CA ALA A 188 -6.99 -6.59 -8.86
C ALA A 188 -8.06 -7.53 -9.46
N LEU A 189 -9.10 -7.86 -8.70
CA LEU A 189 -10.21 -8.68 -9.19
C LEU A 189 -11.15 -7.85 -10.07
N PRO A 190 -11.71 -8.43 -11.15
CA PRO A 190 -12.59 -7.70 -12.07
C PRO A 190 -13.88 -7.21 -11.41
N TYR A 191 -14.31 -7.86 -10.35
CA TYR A 191 -15.45 -7.47 -9.50
C TYR A 191 -15.35 -8.17 -8.14
N PRO A 192 -15.95 -7.61 -7.09
CA PRO A 192 -15.97 -8.22 -5.76
C PRO A 192 -16.65 -9.59 -5.76
N VAL A 193 -15.94 -10.62 -5.25
CA VAL A 193 -16.43 -12.00 -5.09
C VAL A 193 -15.98 -12.58 -3.76
N LEU A 194 -16.72 -13.56 -3.24
CA LEU A 194 -16.30 -14.36 -2.08
C LEU A 194 -15.61 -15.63 -2.59
N THR A 195 -14.28 -15.61 -2.56
CA THR A 195 -13.49 -16.83 -2.79
C THR A 195 -13.31 -17.57 -1.46
N PRO A 196 -13.01 -18.90 -1.48
CA PRO A 196 -12.72 -19.64 -0.24
C PRO A 196 -11.63 -19.00 0.62
N ALA A 197 -10.60 -18.41 -0.01
CA ALA A 197 -9.53 -17.70 0.69
C ALA A 197 -10.04 -16.43 1.38
N ILE A 198 -10.90 -15.65 0.73
CA ILE A 198 -11.51 -14.45 1.32
C ILE A 198 -12.43 -14.84 2.48
N GLU A 199 -13.24 -15.89 2.33
CA GLU A 199 -14.09 -16.40 3.42
C GLU A 199 -13.27 -16.87 4.63
N GLU A 200 -12.14 -17.55 4.39
CA GLU A 200 -11.21 -17.95 5.44
C GLU A 200 -10.63 -16.72 6.17
N LEU A 201 -10.15 -15.70 5.43
CA LEU A 201 -9.62 -14.46 6.01
C LEU A 201 -10.67 -13.75 6.88
N VAL A 202 -11.91 -13.67 6.44
CA VAL A 202 -13.00 -13.04 7.19
C VAL A 202 -13.35 -13.84 8.44
N THR A 203 -13.37 -15.17 8.33
CA THR A 203 -13.69 -16.07 9.45
C THR A 203 -12.63 -15.99 10.55
N LEU A 204 -11.36 -15.95 10.17
CA LEU A 204 -10.21 -15.85 11.08
C LEU A 204 -9.89 -14.40 11.48
N GLY A 205 -10.47 -13.43 10.80
CA GLY A 205 -10.16 -12.01 10.96
C GLY A 205 -10.40 -11.50 12.39
N SER A 206 -9.54 -10.61 12.87
CA SER A 206 -9.76 -9.88 14.12
C SER A 206 -10.98 -8.95 14.00
N GLU A 207 -11.45 -8.45 15.13
CA GLU A 207 -12.53 -7.46 15.15
C GLU A 207 -12.11 -6.19 14.38
N SER A 208 -10.86 -5.76 14.52
CA SER A 208 -10.30 -4.62 13.79
C SER A 208 -10.34 -4.82 12.28
N PHE A 209 -9.92 -5.98 11.79
CA PHE A 209 -9.96 -6.31 10.37
C PHE A 209 -11.40 -6.35 9.83
N ARG A 210 -12.30 -7.08 10.51
CA ARG A 210 -13.70 -7.22 10.09
C ARG A 210 -14.48 -5.90 10.10
N ASN A 211 -14.15 -4.98 11.03
CA ASN A 211 -14.81 -3.67 11.14
C ASN A 211 -14.16 -2.60 10.26
N ASN A 212 -13.10 -2.92 9.51
CA ASN A 212 -12.51 -1.98 8.58
C ASN A 212 -13.52 -1.61 7.47
N ALA A 213 -13.65 -0.33 7.17
CA ALA A 213 -14.64 0.18 6.22
C ALA A 213 -14.52 -0.46 4.82
N TYR A 214 -13.30 -0.56 4.29
CA TYR A 214 -13.08 -1.19 2.99
C TYR A 214 -13.47 -2.67 3.00
N VAL A 215 -13.07 -3.42 4.04
CA VAL A 215 -13.39 -4.85 4.16
C VAL A 215 -14.90 -5.06 4.19
N GLN A 216 -15.63 -4.25 4.97
CA GLN A 216 -17.09 -4.34 5.04
C GLN A 216 -17.76 -4.00 3.71
N ASP A 217 -17.33 -2.93 3.05
CA ASP A 217 -17.86 -2.54 1.74
C ASP A 217 -17.60 -3.61 0.68
N TYR A 218 -16.39 -4.16 0.64
CA TYR A 218 -16.06 -5.26 -0.26
C TYR A 218 -16.96 -6.46 -0.04
N LEU A 219 -17.12 -6.90 1.21
CA LEU A 219 -17.94 -8.08 1.56
C LEU A 219 -19.42 -7.87 1.24
N ARG A 220 -19.92 -6.65 1.43
CA ARG A 220 -21.28 -6.30 1.03
C ARG A 220 -21.48 -6.43 -0.47
N MET A 221 -20.59 -5.79 -1.26
CA MET A 221 -20.64 -5.85 -2.72
C MET A 221 -20.45 -7.27 -3.26
N ALA A 222 -19.56 -8.05 -2.66
CA ALA A 222 -19.34 -9.45 -3.07
C ALA A 222 -20.58 -10.30 -2.88
N ARG A 223 -21.30 -10.17 -1.75
CA ARG A 223 -22.57 -10.87 -1.52
C ARG A 223 -23.65 -10.45 -2.52
N GLU A 224 -23.82 -9.16 -2.76
CA GLU A 224 -24.77 -8.64 -3.75
C GLU A 224 -24.49 -9.16 -5.17
N ASN A 225 -23.21 -9.32 -5.54
CA ASN A 225 -22.82 -9.88 -6.83
C ASN A 225 -23.16 -11.37 -6.92
N MET A 226 -22.88 -12.16 -5.86
CA MET A 226 -23.21 -13.58 -5.85
C MET A 226 -24.72 -13.82 -5.96
N GLU A 227 -25.54 -13.07 -5.23
CA GLU A 227 -27.01 -13.16 -5.34
C GLU A 227 -27.52 -12.88 -6.75
N LYS A 228 -26.87 -11.95 -7.50
CA LYS A 228 -27.22 -11.66 -8.90
C LYS A 228 -26.79 -12.75 -9.88
N MET A 229 -25.74 -13.52 -9.54
CA MET A 229 -25.24 -14.61 -10.40
C MET A 229 -26.03 -15.90 -10.23
N GLU A 230 -26.81 -16.04 -9.14
CA GLU A 230 -27.68 -17.19 -8.86
C GLU A 230 -29.10 -17.03 -9.44
N GLN A 231 -29.44 -15.84 -9.98
CA GLN A 231 -30.73 -15.53 -10.60
C GLN A 231 -30.67 -15.71 -12.13
#